data_5dc589e5fc1e4ba0ad4728c95a1a7a45
#
_entry.id   5dc589e5fc1e4ba0ad4728c95a1a7a45
#
_cell.length_a   1.000
_cell.length_b   1.000
_cell.length_c   1.000
_cell.angle_alpha   90.00
_cell.angle_beta   90.00
_cell.angle_gamma   90.00
#
_symmetry.space_group_name_H-M   'P 1'
#
loop_
_entity.id
_entity.type
_entity.pdbx_description
1 polymer ?
#
loop_
_entity_poly.entity_id
_entity_poly.type
_entity_poly.pdbx_seq_one_letter_code
_entity_poly.pdbx_strand_id
1 'polypeptide(L)'
;QLSLQDRVKKWNLNQSNPIKVVIGDLLNHRFIRDILSEYKPDAIVHYAEQPSAPYSMSNRERAVFTQQNNVIGNLNLLFAIKKNCPSAHLIKLGTLGEYGTPNIDIEEGWIDIEHKGRKDRMLYPKKPGSFYHLSKVHDSANIEFVCRNWGLKCTDLNQGVVYGNYTEEILMDFENLSTSFHYDEVFGT
;
A
#
# COMPACT_ATOMS: atom_id res chain seq x y z
N GLN A 1 17.51 -11.16 14.15
CA GLN A 1 17.09 -11.13 12.74
C GLN A 1 18.23 -10.62 11.87
N LEU A 2 18.38 -11.19 10.68
CA LEU A 2 19.31 -10.70 9.67
C LEU A 2 18.87 -9.31 9.15
N SER A 3 19.84 -8.50 8.74
CA SER A 3 19.55 -7.26 8.02
C SER A 3 18.84 -7.57 6.69
N LEU A 4 18.12 -6.58 6.13
CA LEU A 4 17.50 -6.72 4.80
C LEU A 4 18.54 -7.14 3.74
N GLN A 5 19.73 -6.56 3.79
CA GLN A 5 20.81 -6.87 2.84
C GLN A 5 21.28 -8.32 2.94
N ASP A 6 21.44 -8.84 4.17
CA ASP A 6 21.84 -10.24 4.37
C ASP A 6 20.73 -11.21 3.92
N ARG A 7 19.47 -10.87 4.18
CA ARG A 7 18.32 -11.67 3.71
C ARG A 7 18.28 -11.74 2.19
N VAL A 8 18.41 -10.60 1.52
CA VAL A 8 18.44 -10.55 0.05
C VAL A 8 19.66 -11.28 -0.51
N LYS A 9 20.83 -11.15 0.14
CA LYS A 9 22.01 -11.90 -0.27
C LYS A 9 21.78 -13.41 -0.21
N LYS A 10 21.19 -13.91 0.89
CA LYS A 10 20.84 -15.34 1.01
C LYS A 10 19.82 -15.78 -0.04
N TRP A 11 18.77 -14.99 -0.27
CA TRP A 11 17.80 -15.26 -1.30
C TRP A 11 18.46 -15.39 -2.67
N ASN A 12 19.28 -14.42 -3.04
CA ASN A 12 19.92 -14.34 -4.35
C ASN A 12 20.91 -15.50 -4.62
N LEU A 13 21.44 -16.16 -3.58
CA LEU A 13 22.31 -17.34 -3.76
C LEU A 13 21.58 -18.53 -4.41
N ASN A 14 20.26 -18.60 -4.25
CA ASN A 14 19.44 -19.73 -4.67
C ASN A 14 18.48 -19.41 -5.83
N GLN A 15 18.59 -18.21 -6.42
CA GLN A 15 17.67 -17.75 -7.44
C GLN A 15 18.37 -17.37 -8.75
N SER A 16 17.75 -17.74 -9.89
CA SER A 16 18.21 -17.32 -11.21
C SER A 16 17.96 -15.83 -11.49
N ASN A 17 16.93 -15.25 -10.86
CA ASN A 17 16.58 -13.83 -10.98
C ASN A 17 16.82 -13.12 -9.65
N PRO A 18 17.98 -12.48 -9.46
CA PRO A 18 18.34 -11.85 -8.21
C PRO A 18 17.48 -10.60 -7.92
N ILE A 19 17.12 -10.43 -6.65
CA ILE A 19 16.51 -9.19 -6.17
C ILE A 19 17.58 -8.10 -6.07
N LYS A 20 17.30 -6.94 -6.66
CA LYS A 20 18.09 -5.71 -6.45
C LYS A 20 17.44 -4.87 -5.36
N VAL A 21 18.23 -4.41 -4.41
CA VAL A 21 17.78 -3.52 -3.33
C VAL A 21 18.29 -2.11 -3.56
N VAL A 22 17.36 -1.16 -3.58
CA VAL A 22 17.68 0.27 -3.61
C VAL A 22 16.96 0.92 -2.42
N ILE A 23 17.70 1.60 -1.56
CA ILE A 23 17.16 2.22 -0.33
C ILE A 23 16.90 3.70 -0.59
N GLY A 24 15.69 4.16 -0.29
CA GLY A 24 15.29 5.55 -0.44
C GLY A 24 13.98 5.86 0.27
N ASP A 25 13.51 7.10 0.11
CA ASP A 25 12.30 7.61 0.75
C ASP A 25 11.28 8.02 -0.32
N LEU A 26 10.02 7.58 -0.17
CA LEU A 26 8.90 7.96 -1.05
C LEU A 26 8.62 9.47 -1.04
N LEU A 27 8.95 10.16 0.03
CA LEU A 27 8.83 11.62 0.09
C LEU A 27 9.87 12.32 -0.78
N ASN A 28 10.95 11.65 -1.15
CA ASN A 28 11.91 12.14 -2.12
C ASN A 28 11.43 11.85 -3.56
N HIS A 29 10.61 12.74 -4.11
CA HIS A 29 10.05 12.60 -5.45
C HIS A 29 11.10 12.44 -6.57
N ARG A 30 12.32 12.99 -6.38
CA ARG A 30 13.42 12.83 -7.35
C ARG A 30 13.94 11.40 -7.35
N PHE A 31 14.15 10.84 -6.17
CA PHE A 31 14.56 9.44 -6.02
C PHE A 31 13.57 8.49 -6.71
N ILE A 32 12.27 8.62 -6.44
CA ILE A 32 11.23 7.77 -7.06
C ILE A 32 11.20 7.94 -8.58
N ARG A 33 11.28 9.18 -9.06
CA ARG A 33 11.33 9.46 -10.50
C ARG A 33 12.53 8.78 -11.15
N ASP A 34 13.71 8.86 -10.54
CA ASP A 34 14.95 8.34 -11.13
C ASP A 34 14.93 6.82 -11.16
N ILE A 35 14.47 6.15 -10.10
CA ILE A 35 14.25 4.70 -10.04
C ILE A 35 13.27 4.24 -11.14
N LEU A 36 12.09 4.85 -11.25
CA LEU A 36 11.12 4.43 -12.27
C LEU A 36 11.58 4.77 -13.69
N SER A 37 12.40 5.80 -13.87
CA SER A 37 13.02 6.11 -15.17
C SER A 37 14.08 5.08 -15.58
N GLU A 38 14.85 4.59 -14.61
CA GLU A 38 15.91 3.60 -14.83
C GLU A 38 15.33 2.20 -15.10
N TYR A 39 14.43 1.74 -14.23
CA TYR A 39 13.96 0.34 -14.28
C TYR A 39 12.75 0.13 -15.17
N LYS A 40 11.92 1.14 -15.40
CA LYS A 40 10.68 1.09 -16.21
C LYS A 40 9.87 -0.20 -15.97
N PRO A 41 9.45 -0.47 -14.74
CA PRO A 41 8.79 -1.72 -14.39
C PRO A 41 7.44 -1.86 -15.11
N ASP A 42 7.03 -3.11 -15.38
CA ASP A 42 5.70 -3.45 -15.88
C ASP A 42 4.65 -3.50 -14.76
N ALA A 43 5.08 -3.78 -13.54
CA ALA A 43 4.25 -3.83 -12.34
C ALA A 43 4.96 -3.22 -11.14
N ILE A 44 4.19 -2.58 -10.28
CA ILE A 44 4.68 -1.94 -9.05
C ILE A 44 3.80 -2.40 -7.90
N VAL A 45 4.40 -2.97 -6.85
CA VAL A 45 3.70 -3.32 -5.61
C VAL A 45 4.07 -2.32 -4.53
N HIS A 46 3.09 -1.56 -4.05
CA HIS A 46 3.31 -0.46 -3.12
C HIS A 46 2.93 -0.85 -1.69
N TYR A 47 3.95 -1.14 -0.87
CA TYR A 47 3.84 -1.45 0.56
C TYR A 47 4.52 -0.39 1.45
N ALA A 48 5.16 0.61 0.87
CA ALA A 48 5.99 1.56 1.58
C ALA A 48 5.17 2.66 2.27
N GLU A 49 4.39 2.26 3.27
CA GLU A 49 3.55 3.17 4.03
C GLU A 49 3.73 2.93 5.54
N GLN A 50 3.40 3.93 6.35
CA GLN A 50 3.29 3.77 7.80
C GLN A 50 2.03 2.92 8.09
N PRO A 51 2.15 1.69 8.63
CA PRO A 51 1.05 0.73 8.64
C PRO A 51 0.22 0.69 9.93
N SER A 52 0.59 1.45 10.97
CA SER A 52 0.03 1.28 12.31
C SER A 52 -1.06 2.29 12.64
N ALA A 53 -2.28 1.81 12.90
CA ALA A 53 -3.39 2.61 13.37
C ALA A 53 -3.11 3.21 14.77
N PRO A 54 -2.67 2.44 15.80
CA PRO A 54 -2.33 2.98 17.11
C PRO A 54 -1.22 4.05 17.04
N TYR A 55 -0.18 3.83 16.24
CA TYR A 55 0.87 4.82 16.02
C TYR A 55 0.28 6.15 15.53
N SER A 56 -0.59 6.12 14.53
CA SER A 56 -1.18 7.30 13.91
C SER A 56 -2.07 8.11 14.84
N MET A 57 -2.57 7.48 15.93
CA MET A 57 -3.49 8.09 16.89
C MET A 57 -2.81 8.57 18.17
N SER A 58 -1.52 8.30 18.35
CA SER A 58 -0.86 8.54 19.64
C SER A 58 -0.55 10.02 19.92
N ASN A 59 -0.27 10.83 18.90
CA ASN A 59 -0.07 12.27 19.01
C ASN A 59 -0.12 12.97 17.64
N ARG A 60 -0.09 14.31 17.64
CA ARG A 60 -0.14 15.12 16.42
C ARG A 60 1.00 14.83 15.45
N GLU A 61 2.22 14.71 15.96
CA GLU A 61 3.44 14.51 15.15
C GLU A 61 3.34 13.21 14.35
N ARG A 62 2.89 12.13 14.99
CA ARG A 62 2.70 10.81 14.37
C ARG A 62 1.52 10.78 13.40
N ALA A 63 0.43 11.50 13.72
CA ALA A 63 -0.69 11.67 12.79
C ALA A 63 -0.24 12.40 11.52
N VAL A 64 0.47 13.53 11.67
CA VAL A 64 1.01 14.31 10.54
C VAL A 64 2.00 13.49 9.74
N PHE A 65 2.94 12.81 10.41
CA PHE A 65 3.89 11.92 9.74
C PHE A 65 3.17 10.86 8.90
N THR A 66 2.13 10.21 9.45
CA THR A 66 1.36 9.19 8.74
C THR A 66 0.71 9.77 7.47
N GLN A 67 0.08 10.94 7.56
CA GLN A 67 -0.53 11.59 6.40
C GLN A 67 0.53 11.99 5.36
N GLN A 68 1.63 12.57 5.77
CA GLN A 68 2.71 12.96 4.85
C GLN A 68 3.33 11.74 4.18
N ASN A 69 3.72 10.74 4.95
CA ASN A 69 4.38 9.55 4.42
C ASN A 69 3.48 8.80 3.44
N ASN A 70 2.24 8.54 3.83
CA ASN A 70 1.34 7.72 3.03
C ASN A 70 0.79 8.53 1.84
N VAL A 71 0.08 9.62 2.09
CA VAL A 71 -0.63 10.35 1.03
C VAL A 71 0.33 11.06 0.08
N ILE A 72 1.33 11.79 0.59
CA ILE A 72 2.29 12.48 -0.27
C ILE A 72 3.24 11.49 -0.95
N GLY A 73 3.65 10.43 -0.24
CA GLY A 73 4.44 9.35 -0.82
C GLY A 73 3.72 8.67 -1.99
N ASN A 74 2.44 8.35 -1.83
CA ASN A 74 1.61 7.78 -2.89
C ASN A 74 1.47 8.75 -4.08
N LEU A 75 1.21 10.03 -3.85
CA LEU A 75 1.15 11.03 -4.93
C LEU A 75 2.47 11.11 -5.70
N ASN A 76 3.61 11.14 -5.02
CA ASN A 76 4.92 11.13 -5.68
C ASN A 76 5.09 9.90 -6.58
N LEU A 77 4.65 8.73 -6.12
CA LEU A 77 4.68 7.50 -6.89
C LEU A 77 3.77 7.59 -8.12
N LEU A 78 2.52 8.03 -7.97
CA LEU A 78 1.55 8.16 -9.06
C LEU A 78 2.04 9.10 -10.17
N PHE A 79 2.60 10.26 -9.80
CA PHE A 79 3.19 11.18 -10.78
C PHE A 79 4.44 10.61 -11.47
N ALA A 80 5.25 9.87 -10.75
CA ALA A 80 6.43 9.20 -11.31
C ALA A 80 6.03 8.08 -12.29
N ILE A 81 4.99 7.29 -11.98
CA ILE A 81 4.41 6.28 -12.88
C ILE A 81 3.90 6.94 -14.15
N LYS A 82 3.04 7.96 -14.01
CA LYS A 82 2.49 8.70 -15.17
C LYS A 82 3.58 9.16 -16.13
N LYS A 83 4.70 9.63 -15.59
CA LYS A 83 5.78 10.20 -16.40
C LYS A 83 6.69 9.16 -17.03
N ASN A 84 7.05 8.10 -16.29
CA ASN A 84 8.16 7.20 -16.68
C ASN A 84 7.71 5.82 -17.14
N CYS A 85 6.58 5.31 -16.64
CA CYS A 85 6.05 3.98 -16.96
C CYS A 85 4.51 3.96 -16.91
N PRO A 86 3.81 4.75 -17.76
CA PRO A 86 2.35 4.92 -17.69
C PRO A 86 1.55 3.64 -17.99
N SER A 87 2.17 2.63 -18.58
CA SER A 87 1.58 1.31 -18.81
C SER A 87 1.73 0.34 -17.64
N ALA A 88 2.56 0.68 -16.64
CA ALA A 88 2.77 -0.17 -15.47
C ALA A 88 1.49 -0.35 -14.68
N HIS A 89 1.30 -1.57 -14.13
CA HIS A 89 0.20 -1.87 -13.23
C HIS A 89 0.62 -1.59 -11.79
N LEU A 90 0.00 -0.62 -11.15
CA LEU A 90 0.17 -0.35 -9.73
C LEU A 90 -0.75 -1.25 -8.89
N ILE A 91 -0.17 -2.00 -7.96
CA ILE A 91 -0.88 -2.76 -6.95
C ILE A 91 -0.59 -2.09 -5.61
N LYS A 92 -1.57 -1.37 -5.06
CA LYS A 92 -1.46 -0.71 -3.76
C LYS A 92 -2.11 -1.56 -2.69
N LEU A 93 -1.46 -1.65 -1.55
CA LEU A 93 -2.00 -2.34 -0.38
C LEU A 93 -2.90 -1.39 0.41
N GLY A 94 -4.22 -1.58 0.25
CA GLY A 94 -5.27 -0.94 1.03
C GLY A 94 -5.58 -1.71 2.33
N THR A 95 -6.70 -1.40 2.94
CA THR A 95 -7.17 -2.07 4.16
C THR A 95 -8.69 -2.03 4.26
N LEU A 96 -9.30 -3.08 4.77
CA LEU A 96 -10.73 -3.09 5.14
C LEU A 96 -11.06 -2.02 6.20
N GLY A 97 -10.10 -1.59 7.00
CA GLY A 97 -10.26 -0.52 7.98
C GLY A 97 -10.64 0.84 7.38
N GLU A 98 -10.54 1.02 6.06
CA GLU A 98 -11.06 2.20 5.36
C GLU A 98 -12.58 2.33 5.49
N TYR A 99 -13.28 1.21 5.57
CA TYR A 99 -14.75 1.17 5.70
C TYR A 99 -15.22 1.34 7.16
N GLY A 100 -14.34 1.15 8.13
CA GLY A 100 -14.71 1.10 9.55
C GLY A 100 -15.60 -0.10 9.85
N THR A 101 -16.68 0.12 10.60
CA THR A 101 -17.67 -0.91 10.97
C THR A 101 -19.07 -0.45 10.53
N PRO A 102 -19.39 -0.44 9.24
CA PRO A 102 -20.73 -0.06 8.76
C PRO A 102 -21.74 -1.14 9.16
N ASN A 103 -23.00 -0.71 9.36
CA ASN A 103 -24.11 -1.62 9.63
C ASN A 103 -24.84 -2.05 8.34
N ILE A 104 -24.10 -2.13 7.23
CA ILE A 104 -24.56 -2.59 5.92
C ILE A 104 -23.44 -3.39 5.28
N ASP A 105 -23.77 -4.23 4.30
CA ASP A 105 -22.80 -4.98 3.53
C ASP A 105 -21.89 -4.03 2.73
N ILE A 106 -20.64 -4.42 2.58
CA ILE A 106 -19.62 -3.65 1.86
C ILE A 106 -19.53 -4.20 0.44
N GLU A 107 -19.90 -3.39 -0.53
CA GLU A 107 -19.74 -3.69 -1.95
C GLU A 107 -18.28 -3.59 -2.37
N GLU A 108 -17.88 -4.34 -3.38
CA GLU A 108 -16.51 -4.32 -3.91
C GLU A 108 -16.22 -3.01 -4.64
N GLY A 109 -15.62 -2.08 -3.92
CA GLY A 109 -15.09 -0.81 -4.42
C GLY A 109 -16.14 0.23 -4.80
N TRP A 110 -17.29 -0.16 -5.33
CA TRP A 110 -18.30 0.74 -5.91
C TRP A 110 -19.70 0.41 -5.40
N ILE A 111 -20.57 1.43 -5.37
CA ILE A 111 -21.99 1.30 -5.03
C ILE A 111 -22.84 2.05 -6.05
N ASP A 112 -23.95 1.45 -6.46
CA ASP A 112 -24.97 2.11 -7.27
C ASP A 112 -25.87 2.93 -6.34
N ILE A 113 -25.97 4.22 -6.59
CA ILE A 113 -26.75 5.16 -5.78
C ILE A 113 -27.90 5.71 -6.60
N GLU A 114 -29.11 5.71 -6.00
CA GLU A 114 -30.24 6.47 -6.52
C GLU A 114 -30.57 7.60 -5.56
N HIS A 115 -30.59 8.83 -6.05
CA HIS A 115 -31.00 10.01 -5.29
C HIS A 115 -31.88 10.94 -6.12
N LYS A 116 -33.08 11.23 -5.61
CA LYS A 116 -34.06 12.10 -6.30
C LYS A 116 -34.35 11.67 -7.75
N GLY A 117 -34.49 10.36 -7.98
CA GLY A 117 -34.78 9.78 -9.27
C GLY A 117 -33.62 9.76 -10.27
N ARG A 118 -32.41 10.12 -9.86
CA ARG A 118 -31.18 10.03 -10.65
C ARG A 118 -30.29 8.93 -10.10
N LYS A 119 -29.66 8.18 -11.00
CA LYS A 119 -28.76 7.06 -10.66
C LYS A 119 -27.33 7.40 -11.04
N ASP A 120 -26.39 6.96 -10.21
CA ASP A 120 -24.96 7.05 -10.47
C ASP A 120 -24.22 5.91 -9.77
N ARG A 121 -23.01 5.62 -10.21
CA ARG A 121 -22.11 4.65 -9.60
C ARG A 121 -20.91 5.38 -9.00
N MET A 122 -20.73 5.23 -7.70
CA MET A 122 -19.72 5.98 -6.94
C MET A 122 -18.85 5.03 -6.10
N LEU A 123 -17.68 5.49 -5.69
CA LEU A 123 -16.90 4.76 -4.72
C LEU A 123 -17.74 4.47 -3.47
N TYR A 124 -17.64 3.25 -2.95
CA TYR A 124 -18.32 2.88 -1.71
C TYR A 124 -17.95 3.85 -0.59
N PRO A 125 -18.90 4.36 0.20
CA PRO A 125 -18.65 5.28 1.29
C PRO A 125 -17.72 4.68 2.34
N LYS A 126 -16.73 5.45 2.78
CA LYS A 126 -15.73 5.01 3.75
C LYS A 126 -15.85 5.78 5.05
N LYS A 127 -15.63 5.09 6.19
CA LYS A 127 -15.75 5.67 7.55
C LYS A 127 -14.55 5.21 8.41
N PRO A 128 -13.32 5.69 8.12
CA PRO A 128 -12.11 5.23 8.77
C PRO A 128 -12.07 5.55 10.26
N GLY A 129 -11.52 4.63 11.06
CA GLY A 129 -11.44 4.75 12.52
C GLY A 129 -10.12 5.34 13.04
N SER A 130 -9.14 5.66 12.18
CA SER A 130 -7.86 6.25 12.59
C SER A 130 -7.25 7.11 11.48
N PHE A 131 -6.23 7.92 11.80
CA PHE A 131 -5.49 8.67 10.79
C PHE A 131 -4.74 7.77 9.80
N TYR A 132 -4.31 6.57 10.22
CA TYR A 132 -3.79 5.56 9.30
C TYR A 132 -4.85 5.13 8.29
N HIS A 133 -6.02 4.68 8.75
CA HIS A 133 -7.10 4.28 7.86
C HIS A 133 -7.58 5.44 6.98
N LEU A 134 -7.60 6.67 7.53
CA LEU A 134 -7.94 7.87 6.75
C LEU A 134 -6.91 8.15 5.65
N SER A 135 -5.60 7.94 5.90
CA SER A 135 -4.59 8.07 4.84
C SER A 135 -4.83 7.07 3.70
N LYS A 136 -5.23 5.85 4.03
CA LYS A 136 -5.59 4.83 3.03
C LYS A 136 -6.82 5.22 2.20
N VAL A 137 -7.84 5.85 2.83
CA VAL A 137 -8.99 6.42 2.10
C VAL A 137 -8.56 7.49 1.11
N HIS A 138 -7.64 8.38 1.52
CA HIS A 138 -7.09 9.41 0.62
C HIS A 138 -6.33 8.79 -0.55
N ASP A 139 -5.58 7.72 -0.30
CA ASP A 139 -4.83 7.01 -1.35
C ASP A 139 -5.76 6.32 -2.34
N SER A 140 -6.81 5.66 -1.86
CA SER A 140 -7.83 5.05 -2.71
C SER A 140 -8.53 6.09 -3.60
N ALA A 141 -8.84 7.27 -3.04
CA ALA A 141 -9.43 8.37 -3.80
C ALA A 141 -8.45 8.93 -4.85
N ASN A 142 -7.16 9.09 -4.51
CA ASN A 142 -6.12 9.50 -5.45
C ASN A 142 -5.95 8.49 -6.58
N ILE A 143 -5.98 7.19 -6.27
CA ILE A 143 -5.88 6.10 -7.25
C ILE A 143 -7.08 6.13 -8.21
N GLU A 144 -8.29 6.19 -7.68
CA GLU A 144 -9.49 6.31 -8.53
C GLU A 144 -9.39 7.52 -9.47
N PHE A 145 -9.02 8.67 -8.91
CA PHE A 145 -8.86 9.90 -9.67
C PHE A 145 -7.87 9.75 -10.82
N VAL A 146 -6.69 9.17 -10.59
CA VAL A 146 -5.67 9.02 -11.64
C VAL A 146 -6.01 7.93 -12.65
N CYS A 147 -6.70 6.87 -12.24
CA CYS A 147 -7.23 5.87 -13.16
C CYS A 147 -8.23 6.49 -14.14
N ARG A 148 -9.18 7.25 -13.62
CA ARG A 148 -10.23 7.89 -14.40
C ARG A 148 -9.70 9.03 -15.29
N ASN A 149 -8.74 9.83 -14.81
CA ASN A 149 -8.27 11.02 -15.52
C ASN A 149 -6.99 10.81 -16.32
N TRP A 150 -6.13 9.87 -15.93
CA TRP A 150 -4.85 9.62 -16.62
C TRP A 150 -4.80 8.25 -17.31
N GLY A 151 -5.79 7.41 -17.10
CA GLY A 151 -5.82 6.07 -17.67
C GLY A 151 -4.79 5.11 -17.06
N LEU A 152 -4.28 5.38 -15.85
CA LEU A 152 -3.38 4.48 -15.16
C LEU A 152 -4.09 3.17 -14.78
N LYS A 153 -3.35 2.08 -14.76
CA LYS A 153 -3.85 0.77 -14.35
C LYS A 153 -3.47 0.55 -12.88
N CYS A 154 -4.46 0.49 -12.00
CA CYS A 154 -4.24 0.27 -10.59
C CYS A 154 -5.19 -0.79 -10.03
N THR A 155 -4.70 -1.54 -9.04
CA THR A 155 -5.51 -2.38 -8.16
C THR A 155 -5.29 -1.93 -6.72
N ASP A 156 -6.36 -1.57 -6.04
CA ASP A 156 -6.34 -1.24 -4.61
C ASP A 156 -6.86 -2.43 -3.82
N LEU A 157 -5.97 -3.13 -3.12
CA LEU A 157 -6.29 -4.35 -2.36
C LEU A 157 -6.72 -3.98 -0.94
N ASN A 158 -8.02 -3.86 -0.71
CA ASN A 158 -8.58 -3.60 0.62
C ASN A 158 -8.61 -4.89 1.45
N GLN A 159 -7.44 -5.30 1.91
CA GLN A 159 -7.27 -6.56 2.63
C GLN A 159 -7.67 -6.46 4.10
N GLY A 160 -8.08 -7.60 4.66
CA GLY A 160 -8.20 -7.81 6.09
C GLY A 160 -6.85 -8.02 6.75
N VAL A 161 -6.87 -8.64 7.92
CA VAL A 161 -5.63 -9.01 8.64
C VAL A 161 -4.88 -10.07 7.85
N VAL A 162 -3.61 -9.80 7.55
CA VAL A 162 -2.70 -10.75 6.92
C VAL A 162 -1.92 -11.47 8.01
N TYR A 163 -1.98 -12.79 8.01
CA TYR A 163 -1.28 -13.63 8.97
C TYR A 163 -0.67 -14.85 8.28
N GLY A 164 0.28 -15.48 8.95
CA GLY A 164 0.98 -16.66 8.48
C GLY A 164 2.48 -16.45 8.51
N ASN A 165 3.21 -17.52 8.82
CA ASN A 165 4.66 -17.48 8.98
C ASN A 165 5.37 -18.65 8.28
N TYR A 166 4.63 -19.43 7.50
CA TYR A 166 5.18 -20.55 6.74
C TYR A 166 5.08 -20.30 5.25
N THR A 167 6.22 -20.08 4.61
CA THR A 167 6.36 -20.03 3.17
C THR A 167 7.51 -20.96 2.75
N GLU A 168 7.57 -21.31 1.48
CA GLU A 168 8.68 -22.11 0.96
C GLU A 168 10.04 -21.45 1.19
N GLU A 169 10.10 -20.13 1.11
CA GLU A 169 11.30 -19.35 1.38
C GLU A 169 11.76 -19.43 2.83
N ILE A 170 10.81 -19.40 3.77
CA ILE A 170 11.12 -19.56 5.20
C ILE A 170 11.65 -20.96 5.49
N LEU A 171 11.15 -21.99 4.80
CA LEU A 171 11.61 -23.36 4.96
C LEU A 171 13.05 -23.57 4.44
N MET A 172 13.53 -22.72 3.54
CA MET A 172 14.93 -22.77 3.07
C MET A 172 15.94 -22.40 4.17
N ASP A 173 15.58 -21.47 5.04
CA ASP A 173 16.41 -21.04 6.18
C ASP A 173 15.52 -20.40 7.24
N PHE A 174 14.82 -21.23 8.02
CA PHE A 174 13.82 -20.78 9.00
C PHE A 174 14.40 -19.80 10.02
N GLU A 175 15.62 -20.04 10.51
CA GLU A 175 16.22 -19.19 11.54
C GLU A 175 16.50 -17.77 11.04
N ASN A 176 16.81 -17.59 9.79
CA ASN A 176 17.26 -16.34 9.21
C ASN A 176 16.20 -15.62 8.37
N LEU A 177 15.27 -16.35 7.77
CA LEU A 177 14.24 -15.80 6.89
C LEU A 177 12.89 -15.61 7.57
N SER A 178 12.64 -16.29 8.70
CA SER A 178 11.40 -16.10 9.46
C SER A 178 11.26 -14.64 9.90
N THR A 179 10.06 -14.10 9.74
CA THR A 179 9.69 -12.78 10.25
C THR A 179 9.06 -12.91 11.63
N SER A 180 9.36 -11.98 12.53
CA SER A 180 8.61 -11.87 13.77
C SER A 180 7.20 -11.40 13.45
N PHE A 181 6.24 -12.07 14.03
CA PHE A 181 4.84 -11.73 13.92
C PHE A 181 4.45 -10.92 15.17
N HIS A 182 4.01 -9.67 14.97
CA HIS A 182 3.54 -8.82 16.06
C HIS A 182 2.05 -9.05 16.26
N TYR A 183 1.71 -9.88 17.23
CA TYR A 183 0.35 -10.29 17.54
C TYR A 183 -0.55 -9.12 17.92
N ASP A 184 0.00 -8.11 18.60
CA ASP A 184 -0.73 -6.93 19.08
C ASP A 184 -1.20 -6.02 17.93
N GLU A 185 -0.53 -6.05 16.79
CA GLU A 185 -0.94 -5.30 15.60
C GLU A 185 -2.06 -6.01 14.81
N VAL A 186 -2.18 -7.32 14.98
CA VAL A 186 -3.14 -8.16 14.26
C VAL A 186 -4.54 -8.09 14.86
N PHE A 187 -4.63 -8.08 16.17
CA PHE A 187 -5.89 -8.16 16.89
C PHE A 187 -6.36 -6.83 17.46
N GLY A 188 -5.64 -5.74 17.16
CA GLY A 188 -6.01 -4.34 17.39
C GLY A 188 -6.96 -4.12 18.56
N THR A 189 -6.46 -4.16 19.75
CA THR A 189 -7.21 -3.68 20.92
C THR A 189 -7.09 -2.18 21.05
#